data_89bd92fc0510290b89dc7f620bb1c23d
#
_entry.id   89bd92fc0510290b89dc7f620bb1c23d
#
_cell.length_a   1.000
_cell.length_b   1.000
_cell.length_c   1.000
_cell.angle_alpha   90.00
_cell.angle_beta   90.00
_cell.angle_gamma   90.00
#
_symmetry.space_group_name_H-M   'P 1'
#
loop_
_entity.id
_entity.type
_entity.pdbx_description
1 polymer ?
#
loop_
_entity_poly.entity_id
_entity_poly.type
_entity_poly.pdbx_seq_one_letter_code
_entity_poly.pdbx_strand_id
1 'polypeptide(L)'
;MLGITGILLLIAIVAAAAYQDKRQEKKPAKREKVGQEALEFQTEEIVYDGSGRLDLLESVRGTDVDGSDITREVNALITGSGTRNRKKVRYSLFTAEGRELTRERTLVLKNYQGPKITLDGQLNLEASWLDDLIEILKEKGKIKGNDGFGKDVTNQITWTRKKLSQGSYLLTFQLSNAYLDTAQETVKAQIEGEVSDLVLTLVQDHIEIPVGADFDPLVYVEEARDPLSGSVIDRLQVSSSVNVSVPGRYSVVYTAVSLDGTQTAEAVLSVTVTGGDK
;
A
#
# COMPACT_ATOMS: atom_id res chain seq x y z
N MET A 1 1.34 6.68 -4.69
CA MET A 1 0.86 5.65 -3.76
C MET A 1 -0.55 5.96 -3.27
N LEU A 2 -1.51 5.97 -4.17
CA LEU A 2 -2.95 5.98 -3.88
C LEU A 2 -3.56 4.64 -4.34
N GLY A 3 -2.73 3.62 -4.33
CA GLY A 3 -3.08 2.27 -4.69
C GLY A 3 -4.04 1.64 -3.66
N ILE A 4 -3.67 0.60 -3.03
CA ILE A 4 -4.52 -0.29 -2.24
C ILE A 4 -5.05 0.34 -0.95
N THR A 5 -4.31 1.26 -0.29
CA THR A 5 -4.77 1.95 0.92
C THR A 5 -5.91 2.94 0.68
N GLY A 6 -5.94 3.59 -0.48
CA GLY A 6 -7.04 4.50 -0.86
C GLY A 6 -8.33 3.75 -1.17
N ILE A 7 -8.24 2.58 -1.81
CA ILE A 7 -9.42 1.76 -2.15
C ILE A 7 -10.04 1.14 -0.88
N LEU A 8 -9.21 0.68 0.07
CA LEU A 8 -9.72 0.15 1.35
C LEU A 8 -10.37 1.24 2.21
N LEU A 9 -9.83 2.45 2.19
CA LEU A 9 -10.43 3.59 2.90
C LEU A 9 -11.74 4.03 2.23
N LEU A 10 -11.82 4.04 0.90
CA LEU A 10 -13.05 4.37 0.16
C LEU A 10 -14.13 3.31 0.35
N ILE A 11 -13.79 2.03 0.40
CA ILE A 11 -14.74 0.94 0.67
C ILE A 11 -15.27 1.05 2.11
N ALA A 12 -14.43 1.41 3.08
CA ALA A 12 -14.86 1.62 4.46
C ALA A 12 -15.77 2.85 4.59
N ILE A 13 -15.50 3.94 3.87
CA ILE A 13 -16.32 5.16 3.87
C ILE A 13 -17.66 4.92 3.15
N VAL A 14 -17.66 4.20 2.03
CA VAL A 14 -18.88 3.88 1.29
C VAL A 14 -19.75 2.88 2.06
N ALA A 15 -19.14 1.90 2.74
CA ALA A 15 -19.87 0.98 3.62
C ALA A 15 -20.46 1.70 4.83
N ALA A 16 -19.77 2.68 5.42
CA ALA A 16 -20.28 3.50 6.50
C ALA A 16 -21.43 4.42 6.04
N ALA A 17 -21.30 5.02 4.85
CA ALA A 17 -22.36 5.89 4.28
C ALA A 17 -23.61 5.08 3.88
N ALA A 18 -23.46 3.91 3.26
CA ALA A 18 -24.59 3.03 2.92
C ALA A 18 -25.27 2.44 4.17
N TYR A 19 -24.52 2.29 5.27
CA TYR A 19 -25.05 1.84 6.55
C TYR A 19 -25.84 2.94 7.26
N GLN A 20 -25.43 4.20 7.16
CA GLN A 20 -26.17 5.35 7.70
C GLN A 20 -27.47 5.61 6.91
N ASP A 21 -27.47 5.44 5.59
CA ASP A 21 -28.63 5.69 4.74
C ASP A 21 -29.77 4.68 5.00
N LYS A 22 -29.42 3.40 5.25
CA LYS A 22 -30.42 2.38 5.62
C LYS A 22 -31.02 2.55 7.02
N ARG A 23 -30.40 3.34 7.92
CA ARG A 23 -30.94 3.62 9.25
C ARG A 23 -31.93 4.79 9.29
N GLN A 24 -31.92 5.67 8.30
CA GLN A 24 -32.86 6.81 8.28
C GLN A 24 -34.31 6.40 7.97
N GLU A 25 -34.55 5.22 7.40
CA GLU A 25 -35.91 4.77 7.04
C GLU A 25 -36.69 4.03 8.12
N LYS A 26 -36.07 3.69 9.27
CA LYS A 26 -36.77 3.08 10.40
C LYS A 26 -36.84 4.06 11.58
N LYS A 27 -38.01 4.73 11.75
CA LYS A 27 -38.32 5.39 13.03
C LYS A 27 -38.12 4.38 14.16
N PRO A 28 -37.24 4.63 15.14
CA PRO A 28 -37.06 3.69 16.23
C PRO A 28 -38.32 3.65 17.09
N ALA A 29 -38.93 2.48 17.21
CA ALA A 29 -39.86 2.20 18.30
C ALA A 29 -39.10 2.49 19.60
N LYS A 30 -39.74 3.19 20.55
CA LYS A 30 -39.18 3.52 21.86
C LYS A 30 -38.86 2.19 22.59
N ARG A 31 -37.60 1.76 22.51
CA ARG A 31 -37.11 0.54 23.16
C ARG A 31 -36.91 0.82 24.64
N GLU A 32 -37.51 0.02 25.50
CA GLU A 32 -37.19 0.04 26.94
C GLU A 32 -35.75 -0.42 27.13
N LYS A 33 -34.99 0.33 27.96
CA LYS A 33 -33.60 -0.03 28.32
C LYS A 33 -33.65 -1.19 29.31
N VAL A 34 -33.49 -2.43 28.81
CA VAL A 34 -33.52 -3.65 29.62
C VAL A 34 -32.11 -4.20 29.88
N GLY A 35 -31.10 -3.74 29.20
CA GLY A 35 -29.74 -4.25 29.29
C GLY A 35 -28.66 -3.18 29.24
N GLN A 36 -27.45 -3.59 29.52
CA GLN A 36 -26.27 -2.76 29.32
C GLN A 36 -25.64 -3.21 27.99
N GLU A 37 -25.44 -2.26 27.06
CA GLU A 37 -24.72 -2.56 25.85
C GLU A 37 -23.31 -3.04 26.14
N ALA A 38 -22.85 -4.04 25.41
CA ALA A 38 -21.56 -4.68 25.65
C ALA A 38 -20.92 -5.22 24.37
N LEU A 39 -19.62 -5.16 24.33
CA LEU A 39 -18.78 -5.90 23.40
C LEU A 39 -17.84 -6.76 24.24
N GLU A 40 -18.05 -8.06 24.25
CA GLU A 40 -17.41 -8.99 25.16
C GLU A 40 -16.66 -10.09 24.42
N PHE A 41 -15.63 -10.63 25.06
CA PHE A 41 -14.85 -11.77 24.61
C PHE A 41 -14.79 -12.81 25.71
N GLN A 42 -14.87 -14.09 25.33
CA GLN A 42 -14.61 -15.19 26.28
C GLN A 42 -13.10 -15.40 26.52
N THR A 43 -12.26 -15.00 25.53
CA THR A 43 -10.81 -15.10 25.62
C THR A 43 -10.17 -13.81 25.13
N GLU A 44 -9.06 -13.39 25.74
CA GLU A 44 -8.30 -12.20 25.35
C GLU A 44 -7.31 -12.49 24.18
N GLU A 45 -7.12 -13.74 23.84
CA GLU A 45 -6.26 -14.18 22.74
C GLU A 45 -7.00 -15.08 21.77
N ILE A 46 -6.68 -14.93 20.48
CA ILE A 46 -7.02 -15.87 19.42
C ILE A 46 -5.72 -16.55 19.01
N VAL A 47 -5.68 -17.86 18.98
CA VAL A 47 -4.50 -18.61 18.54
C VAL A 47 -4.80 -19.21 17.15
N TYR A 48 -3.94 -18.90 16.19
CA TYR A 48 -4.04 -19.40 14.82
C TYR A 48 -2.70 -19.99 14.37
N ASP A 49 -2.73 -21.20 13.83
CA ASP A 49 -1.55 -21.98 13.42
C ASP A 49 -1.44 -22.14 11.89
N GLY A 50 -2.26 -21.42 11.14
CA GLY A 50 -2.31 -21.51 9.67
C GLY A 50 -3.24 -22.58 9.15
N SER A 51 -3.84 -23.42 10.01
CA SER A 51 -4.80 -24.43 9.61
C SER A 51 -6.22 -23.86 9.55
N GLY A 52 -6.98 -24.30 8.57
CA GLY A 52 -8.37 -23.88 8.42
C GLY A 52 -8.54 -22.39 8.08
N ARG A 53 -9.72 -21.87 8.42
CA ARG A 53 -10.06 -20.45 8.23
C ARG A 53 -9.89 -19.71 9.56
N LEU A 54 -9.15 -18.59 9.54
CA LEU A 54 -9.10 -17.69 10.68
C LEU A 54 -10.47 -17.05 10.90
N ASP A 55 -11.05 -17.25 12.10
CA ASP A 55 -12.26 -16.59 12.54
C ASP A 55 -11.93 -15.56 13.63
N LEU A 56 -11.96 -14.29 13.29
CA LEU A 56 -11.72 -13.22 14.24
C LEU A 56 -12.90 -12.98 15.19
N LEU A 57 -14.11 -13.47 14.84
CA LEU A 57 -15.31 -13.32 15.65
C LEU A 57 -15.56 -14.51 16.59
N GLU A 58 -14.67 -15.47 16.59
CA GLU A 58 -14.74 -16.58 17.54
C GLU A 58 -14.80 -16.07 18.98
N SER A 59 -15.80 -16.55 19.74
CA SER A 59 -16.00 -16.18 21.15
C SER A 59 -16.24 -14.67 21.40
N VAL A 60 -16.73 -13.95 20.39
CA VAL A 60 -17.16 -12.54 20.49
C VAL A 60 -18.66 -12.49 20.73
N ARG A 61 -19.11 -11.57 21.58
CA ARG A 61 -20.52 -11.25 21.79
C ARG A 61 -20.74 -9.75 21.78
N GLY A 62 -21.72 -9.31 20.99
CA GLY A 62 -22.21 -7.93 20.96
C GLY A 62 -23.64 -7.85 21.46
N THR A 63 -23.92 -6.96 22.43
CA THR A 63 -25.24 -6.75 23.01
C THR A 63 -25.62 -5.27 22.87
N ASP A 64 -26.85 -5.00 22.42
CA ASP A 64 -27.40 -3.65 22.30
C ASP A 64 -28.00 -3.17 23.63
N VAL A 65 -28.37 -1.89 23.72
CA VAL A 65 -29.00 -1.24 24.88
C VAL A 65 -30.28 -1.91 25.35
N ASP A 66 -31.00 -2.62 24.48
CA ASP A 66 -32.21 -3.35 24.82
C ASP A 66 -31.94 -4.83 25.15
N GLY A 67 -30.67 -5.26 25.22
CA GLY A 67 -30.25 -6.62 25.48
C GLY A 67 -30.29 -7.54 24.24
N SER A 68 -30.65 -7.03 23.07
CA SER A 68 -30.64 -7.81 21.83
C SER A 68 -29.22 -8.20 21.41
N ASP A 69 -29.09 -9.37 20.82
CA ASP A 69 -27.82 -9.86 20.27
C ASP A 69 -27.54 -9.20 18.90
N ILE A 70 -26.48 -8.40 18.86
CA ILE A 70 -25.98 -7.71 17.69
C ILE A 70 -24.56 -8.17 17.32
N THR A 71 -24.15 -9.36 17.71
CA THR A 71 -22.83 -9.93 17.45
C THR A 71 -22.48 -9.91 15.95
N ARG A 72 -23.45 -10.09 15.06
CA ARG A 72 -23.23 -10.04 13.60
C ARG A 72 -22.86 -8.66 13.07
N GLU A 73 -23.08 -7.61 13.86
CA GLU A 73 -22.72 -6.23 13.49
C GLU A 73 -21.31 -5.84 13.98
N VAL A 74 -20.65 -6.76 14.71
CA VAL A 74 -19.27 -6.54 15.15
C VAL A 74 -18.34 -6.56 13.94
N ASN A 75 -17.56 -5.50 13.79
CA ASN A 75 -16.46 -5.43 12.84
C ASN A 75 -15.15 -5.78 13.55
N ALA A 76 -14.32 -6.62 12.93
CA ALA A 76 -13.02 -7.03 13.44
C ALA A 76 -11.94 -6.77 12.39
N LEU A 77 -10.89 -6.05 12.77
CA LEU A 77 -9.80 -5.66 11.89
C LEU A 77 -8.45 -5.93 12.55
N ILE A 78 -7.56 -6.66 11.85
CA ILE A 78 -6.16 -6.78 12.25
C ILE A 78 -5.50 -5.41 12.05
N THR A 79 -4.81 -4.90 13.07
CA THR A 79 -4.08 -3.63 13.01
C THR A 79 -2.59 -3.88 12.81
N GLY A 80 -1.87 -2.89 12.26
CA GLY A 80 -0.43 -2.98 12.06
C GLY A 80 0.40 -2.96 13.35
N SER A 81 -0.24 -2.86 14.53
CA SER A 81 0.44 -2.86 15.82
C SER A 81 0.69 -4.28 16.32
N GLY A 82 1.81 -4.45 17.02
CA GLY A 82 2.22 -5.73 17.58
C GLY A 82 3.56 -6.23 16.98
N THR A 83 3.89 -7.47 17.30
CA THR A 83 5.07 -8.16 16.73
C THR A 83 4.65 -9.04 15.56
N ARG A 84 5.66 -9.64 14.86
CA ARG A 84 5.37 -10.58 13.76
C ARG A 84 4.37 -11.66 14.16
N ASN A 85 4.53 -12.26 15.32
CA ASN A 85 3.73 -13.41 15.75
C ASN A 85 2.57 -13.05 16.69
N ARG A 86 2.42 -11.77 17.03
CA ARG A 86 1.35 -11.29 17.92
C ARG A 86 0.82 -9.98 17.35
N LYS A 87 -0.35 -10.05 16.75
CA LYS A 87 -1.02 -8.91 16.12
C LYS A 87 -2.14 -8.41 17.03
N LYS A 88 -2.46 -7.13 16.93
CA LYS A 88 -3.66 -6.58 17.55
C LYS A 88 -4.84 -6.70 16.60
N VAL A 89 -5.97 -7.11 17.14
CA VAL A 89 -7.26 -7.08 16.44
C VAL A 89 -8.14 -6.08 17.15
N ARG A 90 -8.57 -5.07 16.43
CA ARG A 90 -9.52 -4.08 16.91
C ARG A 90 -10.92 -4.49 16.51
N TYR A 91 -11.82 -4.47 17.48
CA TYR A 91 -13.24 -4.71 17.30
C TYR A 91 -14.00 -3.42 17.48
N SER A 92 -15.02 -3.20 16.67
CA SER A 92 -15.96 -2.10 16.82
C SER A 92 -17.39 -2.57 16.61
N LEU A 93 -18.29 -1.99 17.38
CA LEU A 93 -19.72 -2.27 17.36
C LEU A 93 -20.48 -0.97 17.57
N PHE A 94 -21.45 -0.68 16.71
CA PHE A 94 -22.34 0.46 16.86
C PHE A 94 -23.69 0.00 17.44
N THR A 95 -24.08 0.60 18.54
CA THR A 95 -25.38 0.34 19.19
C THR A 95 -26.50 1.08 18.47
N ALA A 96 -27.77 0.70 18.74
CA ALA A 96 -28.95 1.38 18.17
C ALA A 96 -29.01 2.87 18.54
N GLU A 97 -28.39 3.29 19.66
CA GLU A 97 -28.28 4.68 20.07
C GLU A 97 -27.13 5.44 19.35
N GLY A 98 -26.37 4.74 18.47
CA GLY A 98 -25.25 5.33 17.71
C GLY A 98 -23.94 5.42 18.48
N ARG A 99 -23.83 4.77 19.66
CA ARG A 99 -22.58 4.73 20.42
C ARG A 99 -21.66 3.65 19.82
N GLU A 100 -20.38 3.98 19.62
CA GLU A 100 -19.35 3.04 19.22
C GLU A 100 -18.72 2.41 20.46
N LEU A 101 -18.76 1.08 20.53
CA LEU A 101 -18.00 0.28 21.48
C LEU A 101 -16.77 -0.27 20.79
N THR A 102 -15.59 -0.09 21.37
CA THR A 102 -14.34 -0.62 20.83
C THR A 102 -13.59 -1.44 21.87
N ARG A 103 -13.00 -2.56 21.41
CA ARG A 103 -12.11 -3.40 22.22
C ARG A 103 -11.00 -3.97 21.37
N GLU A 104 -9.96 -4.48 22.00
CA GLU A 104 -8.84 -5.13 21.32
C GLU A 104 -8.59 -6.52 21.91
N ARG A 105 -8.19 -7.45 21.03
CA ARG A 105 -7.65 -8.77 21.38
C ARG A 105 -6.30 -8.96 20.75
N THR A 106 -5.56 -9.95 21.22
CA THR A 106 -4.31 -10.37 20.60
C THR A 106 -4.53 -11.60 19.73
N LEU A 107 -4.18 -11.49 18.44
CA LEU A 107 -4.05 -12.65 17.55
C LEU A 107 -2.62 -13.19 17.66
N VAL A 108 -2.49 -14.42 18.14
CA VAL A 108 -1.23 -15.16 18.25
C VAL A 108 -1.08 -16.06 17.04
N LEU A 109 -0.08 -15.80 16.21
CA LEU A 109 0.25 -16.58 15.02
C LEU A 109 1.29 -17.65 15.40
N LYS A 110 0.83 -18.89 15.67
CA LYS A 110 1.69 -19.98 16.11
C LYS A 110 2.46 -20.59 14.93
N ASN A 111 3.79 -20.74 15.06
CA ASN A 111 4.68 -21.26 14.01
C ASN A 111 4.77 -20.40 12.74
N TYR A 112 4.34 -19.16 12.82
CA TYR A 112 4.35 -18.22 11.72
C TYR A 112 5.76 -17.67 11.47
N GLN A 113 6.21 -17.69 10.20
CA GLN A 113 7.55 -17.25 9.78
C GLN A 113 7.56 -15.88 9.08
N GLY A 114 6.39 -15.33 8.79
CA GLY A 114 6.22 -14.18 7.91
C GLY A 114 6.17 -14.57 6.43
N PRO A 115 5.62 -13.70 5.57
CA PRO A 115 5.61 -13.96 4.14
C PRO A 115 7.02 -14.01 3.59
N LYS A 116 7.22 -14.77 2.51
CA LYS A 116 8.52 -14.90 1.85
C LYS A 116 8.31 -14.99 0.35
N ILE A 117 9.17 -14.28 -0.39
CA ILE A 117 9.36 -14.46 -1.82
C ILE A 117 10.69 -15.21 -2.02
N THR A 118 10.70 -16.15 -2.94
CA THR A 118 11.92 -16.85 -3.34
C THR A 118 12.04 -16.71 -4.85
N LEU A 119 13.20 -16.23 -5.32
CA LEU A 119 13.56 -16.16 -6.73
C LEU A 119 14.64 -17.21 -7.02
N ASP A 120 14.53 -17.91 -8.15
CA ASP A 120 15.50 -18.88 -8.59
C ASP A 120 16.30 -18.37 -9.79
N GLY A 121 17.58 -18.10 -9.52
CA GLY A 121 18.57 -17.71 -10.50
C GLY A 121 18.41 -16.29 -11.04
N GLN A 122 19.12 -16.04 -12.16
CA GLN A 122 19.07 -14.78 -12.88
C GLN A 122 17.81 -14.70 -13.75
N LEU A 123 17.20 -13.52 -13.83
CA LEU A 123 16.02 -13.29 -14.65
C LEU A 123 16.46 -12.71 -16.02
N ASN A 124 16.33 -13.53 -17.07
CA ASN A 124 16.36 -13.12 -18.46
C ASN A 124 14.93 -13.25 -18.99
N LEU A 125 14.33 -12.15 -19.35
CA LEU A 125 12.91 -12.05 -19.67
C LEU A 125 12.73 -11.60 -21.11
N GLU A 126 11.58 -11.93 -21.69
CA GLU A 126 11.11 -11.33 -22.93
C GLU A 126 10.11 -10.22 -22.61
N ALA A 127 10.11 -9.14 -23.37
CA ALA A 127 9.18 -8.04 -23.19
C ALA A 127 7.71 -8.49 -23.24
N SER A 128 7.42 -9.52 -24.05
CA SER A 128 6.10 -10.14 -24.17
C SER A 128 5.60 -10.83 -22.89
N TRP A 129 6.48 -11.09 -21.92
CA TRP A 129 6.10 -11.73 -20.64
C TRP A 129 5.61 -10.75 -19.60
N LEU A 130 5.80 -9.45 -19.82
CA LEU A 130 5.60 -8.45 -18.75
C LEU A 130 4.15 -8.35 -18.27
N ASP A 131 3.19 -8.57 -19.16
CA ASP A 131 1.76 -8.50 -18.80
C ASP A 131 1.36 -9.64 -17.83
N ASP A 132 1.95 -10.83 -18.02
CA ASP A 132 1.65 -12.03 -17.23
C ASP A 132 2.88 -12.52 -16.45
N LEU A 133 3.78 -11.61 -16.07
CA LEU A 133 5.11 -11.92 -15.55
C LEU A 133 5.09 -12.92 -14.39
N ILE A 134 4.21 -12.71 -13.41
CA ILE A 134 4.15 -13.57 -12.21
C ILE A 134 3.70 -14.98 -12.58
N GLU A 135 2.71 -15.11 -13.45
CA GLU A 135 2.21 -16.42 -13.88
C GLU A 135 3.28 -17.19 -14.67
N ILE A 136 3.94 -16.54 -15.63
CA ILE A 136 5.02 -17.12 -16.42
C ILE A 136 6.21 -17.52 -15.54
N LEU A 137 6.65 -16.66 -14.61
CA LEU A 137 7.73 -16.98 -13.69
C LEU A 137 7.38 -18.14 -12.76
N LYS A 138 6.12 -18.22 -12.31
CA LYS A 138 5.61 -19.33 -11.50
C LYS A 138 5.62 -20.64 -12.28
N GLU A 139 5.10 -20.66 -13.51
CA GLU A 139 5.10 -21.84 -14.37
C GLU A 139 6.52 -22.34 -14.67
N LYS A 140 7.46 -21.41 -14.87
CA LYS A 140 8.88 -21.72 -15.06
C LYS A 140 9.61 -22.08 -13.74
N GLY A 141 8.92 -22.09 -12.60
CA GLY A 141 9.52 -22.36 -11.29
C GLY A 141 10.52 -21.30 -10.81
N LYS A 142 10.51 -20.09 -11.40
CA LYS A 142 11.46 -19.01 -11.11
C LYS A 142 11.07 -18.14 -9.93
N ILE A 143 9.78 -18.13 -9.55
CA ILE A 143 9.27 -17.36 -8.43
C ILE A 143 8.33 -18.21 -7.58
N LYS A 144 8.42 -18.03 -6.26
CA LYS A 144 7.51 -18.64 -5.30
C LYS A 144 7.21 -17.67 -4.15
N GLY A 145 5.92 -17.51 -3.84
CA GLY A 145 5.43 -16.75 -2.70
C GLY A 145 4.82 -17.66 -1.64
N ASN A 146 5.12 -17.36 -0.38
CA ASN A 146 4.64 -18.09 0.80
C ASN A 146 4.00 -17.10 1.78
N ASP A 147 2.85 -17.43 2.35
CA ASP A 147 2.11 -16.56 3.27
C ASP A 147 2.68 -16.48 4.70
N GLY A 148 3.69 -17.28 4.99
CA GLY A 148 4.32 -17.40 6.32
C GLY A 148 3.88 -18.63 7.11
N PHE A 149 2.84 -19.35 6.67
CA PHE A 149 2.42 -20.65 7.18
C PHE A 149 2.70 -21.81 6.23
N GLY A 150 3.31 -21.56 5.08
CA GLY A 150 3.63 -22.57 4.08
C GLY A 150 2.65 -22.63 2.90
N LYS A 151 1.57 -21.86 2.92
CA LYS A 151 0.63 -21.79 1.80
C LYS A 151 1.23 -21.03 0.64
N ASP A 152 1.09 -21.58 -0.57
CA ASP A 152 1.47 -20.90 -1.81
C ASP A 152 0.50 -19.74 -2.11
N VAL A 153 1.05 -18.55 -2.18
CA VAL A 153 0.38 -17.30 -2.50
C VAL A 153 1.12 -16.54 -3.61
N THR A 154 1.82 -17.25 -4.47
CA THR A 154 2.64 -16.68 -5.56
C THR A 154 1.84 -15.71 -6.42
N ASN A 155 0.58 -16.02 -6.72
CA ASN A 155 -0.30 -15.16 -7.53
C ASN A 155 -0.69 -13.84 -6.84
N GLN A 156 -0.34 -13.63 -5.55
CA GLN A 156 -0.56 -12.39 -4.83
C GLN A 156 0.66 -11.47 -4.87
N ILE A 157 1.76 -11.92 -5.49
CA ILE A 157 2.95 -11.09 -5.68
C ILE A 157 2.63 -10.00 -6.68
N THR A 158 2.91 -8.77 -6.28
CA THR A 158 2.93 -7.60 -7.17
C THR A 158 4.37 -7.28 -7.52
N TRP A 159 4.58 -6.57 -8.62
CA TRP A 159 5.91 -6.21 -9.04
C TRP A 159 5.97 -4.83 -9.68
N THR A 160 7.15 -4.24 -9.64
CA THR A 160 7.47 -2.98 -10.31
C THR A 160 8.81 -3.10 -11.01
N ARG A 161 9.05 -2.25 -12.01
CA ARG A 161 10.34 -2.16 -12.69
C ARG A 161 10.86 -0.72 -12.73
N LYS A 162 12.18 -0.61 -12.65
CA LYS A 162 12.91 0.65 -12.88
C LYS A 162 14.00 0.39 -13.93
N LYS A 163 14.01 1.18 -14.99
CA LYS A 163 15.06 1.10 -16.01
C LYS A 163 16.40 1.54 -15.43
N LEU A 164 17.45 0.76 -15.65
CA LEU A 164 18.82 1.08 -15.28
C LEU A 164 19.64 1.52 -16.49
N SER A 165 19.52 0.77 -17.61
CA SER A 165 20.13 1.04 -18.90
C SER A 165 19.37 0.30 -19.98
N GLN A 166 19.79 0.39 -21.23
CA GLN A 166 19.14 -0.32 -22.31
C GLN A 166 19.09 -1.83 -22.03
N GLY A 167 17.89 -2.40 -22.06
CA GLY A 167 17.63 -3.80 -21.78
C GLY A 167 17.82 -4.25 -20.32
N SER A 168 18.30 -3.38 -19.42
CA SER A 168 18.59 -3.71 -18.02
C SER A 168 17.62 -3.00 -17.07
N TYR A 169 17.00 -3.75 -16.21
CA TYR A 169 15.96 -3.28 -15.28
C TYR A 169 16.21 -3.77 -13.86
N LEU A 170 15.77 -2.98 -12.90
CA LEU A 170 15.62 -3.40 -11.51
C LEU A 170 14.17 -3.79 -11.31
N LEU A 171 13.92 -5.05 -11.01
CA LEU A 171 12.60 -5.57 -10.69
C LEU A 171 12.46 -5.67 -9.17
N THR A 172 11.36 -5.17 -8.65
CA THR A 172 11.00 -5.28 -7.23
C THR A 172 9.69 -6.05 -7.12
N PHE A 173 9.75 -7.20 -6.48
CA PHE A 173 8.60 -8.05 -6.18
C PHE A 173 8.16 -7.81 -4.74
N GLN A 174 6.86 -7.69 -4.51
CA GLN A 174 6.29 -7.45 -3.19
C GLN A 174 5.13 -8.41 -2.93
N LEU A 175 5.08 -8.93 -1.73
CA LEU A 175 4.01 -9.81 -1.25
C LEU A 175 3.52 -9.28 0.10
N SER A 176 2.23 -9.02 0.20
CA SER A 176 1.58 -8.66 1.46
C SER A 176 0.58 -9.75 1.82
N ASN A 177 0.48 -10.10 3.10
CA ASN A 177 -0.45 -11.11 3.56
C ASN A 177 -1.60 -10.53 4.42
N ALA A 178 -2.54 -11.39 4.80
CA ALA A 178 -3.71 -11.00 5.60
C ALA A 178 -3.36 -10.52 7.02
N TYR A 179 -2.15 -10.74 7.49
CA TYR A 179 -1.67 -10.33 8.82
C TYR A 179 -0.89 -9.01 8.78
N LEU A 180 -0.95 -8.29 7.65
CA LEU A 180 -0.29 -7.02 7.39
C LEU A 180 1.26 -7.10 7.42
N ASP A 181 1.82 -8.28 7.25
CA ASP A 181 3.26 -8.43 7.01
C ASP A 181 3.56 -8.42 5.52
N THR A 182 4.74 -7.92 5.18
CA THR A 182 5.22 -7.78 3.81
C THR A 182 6.56 -8.48 3.63
N ALA A 183 6.77 -9.03 2.43
CA ALA A 183 8.08 -9.45 1.94
C ALA A 183 8.37 -8.69 0.65
N GLN A 184 9.63 -8.37 0.43
CA GLN A 184 10.10 -7.71 -0.78
C GLN A 184 11.41 -8.34 -1.23
N GLU A 185 11.52 -8.60 -2.54
CA GLU A 185 12.75 -9.03 -3.18
C GLU A 185 13.02 -8.13 -4.39
N THR A 186 14.29 -7.77 -4.57
CA THR A 186 14.71 -6.89 -5.66
C THR A 186 15.85 -7.55 -6.42
N VAL A 187 15.72 -7.62 -7.75
CA VAL A 187 16.68 -8.29 -8.62
C VAL A 187 16.92 -7.50 -9.90
N LYS A 188 18.14 -7.54 -10.41
CA LYS A 188 18.44 -7.05 -11.76
C LYS A 188 17.99 -8.10 -12.77
N ALA A 189 17.31 -7.65 -13.83
CA ALA A 189 16.87 -8.48 -14.94
C ALA A 189 17.32 -7.88 -16.27
N GLN A 190 17.56 -8.76 -17.26
CA GLN A 190 17.65 -8.37 -18.66
C GLN A 190 16.31 -8.64 -19.32
N ILE A 191 15.80 -7.66 -20.08
CA ILE A 191 14.55 -7.78 -20.81
C ILE A 191 14.88 -7.58 -22.28
N GLU A 192 14.61 -8.60 -23.09
CA GLU A 192 14.79 -8.61 -24.52
C GLU A 192 13.50 -8.21 -25.25
N GLY A 193 13.61 -7.47 -26.33
CA GLY A 193 12.49 -6.95 -27.13
C GLY A 193 12.18 -5.48 -26.85
N GLU A 194 11.12 -4.97 -27.47
CA GLU A 194 10.65 -3.60 -27.27
C GLU A 194 9.85 -3.50 -25.97
N VAL A 195 10.32 -2.63 -25.08
CA VAL A 195 9.65 -2.31 -23.83
C VAL A 195 9.20 -0.85 -23.87
N SER A 196 7.92 -0.62 -23.69
CA SER A 196 7.37 0.73 -23.56
C SER A 196 7.67 1.27 -22.17
N ASP A 197 8.63 2.18 -22.07
CA ASP A 197 9.07 2.71 -20.79
C ASP A 197 8.42 4.05 -20.48
N LEU A 198 8.21 4.28 -19.18
CA LEU A 198 7.90 5.59 -18.62
C LEU A 198 9.11 6.52 -18.86
N VAL A 199 8.87 7.67 -19.47
CA VAL A 199 9.89 8.69 -19.77
C VAL A 199 9.80 9.80 -18.76
N LEU A 200 10.95 10.21 -18.20
CA LEU A 200 11.12 11.41 -17.40
C LEU A 200 12.48 12.00 -17.73
N THR A 201 12.49 13.16 -18.39
CA THR A 201 13.69 13.89 -18.76
C THR A 201 13.61 15.32 -18.29
N LEU A 202 14.78 15.91 -18.02
CA LEU A 202 14.93 17.31 -17.66
C LEU A 202 15.59 18.07 -18.81
N VAL A 203 15.25 19.34 -18.97
CA VAL A 203 15.90 20.27 -19.91
C VAL A 203 17.40 20.32 -19.67
N GLN A 204 17.79 20.25 -18.38
CA GLN A 204 19.18 20.19 -17.92
C GLN A 204 19.23 19.58 -16.51
N ASP A 205 20.34 18.97 -16.14
CA ASP A 205 20.56 18.31 -14.85
C ASP A 205 21.22 19.20 -13.80
N HIS A 206 21.71 20.35 -14.23
CA HIS A 206 22.34 21.37 -13.37
C HIS A 206 21.94 22.77 -13.78
N ILE A 207 21.65 23.63 -12.76
CA ILE A 207 21.36 25.04 -12.93
C ILE A 207 22.09 25.87 -11.88
N GLU A 208 22.36 27.15 -12.23
CA GLU A 208 22.80 28.18 -11.30
C GLU A 208 21.76 29.29 -11.25
N ILE A 209 21.38 29.71 -10.05
CA ILE A 209 20.42 30.78 -9.82
C ILE A 209 20.99 31.76 -8.78
N PRO A 210 20.75 33.07 -8.90
CA PRO A 210 21.18 34.03 -7.89
C PRO A 210 20.29 33.91 -6.63
N VAL A 211 20.86 34.34 -5.49
CA VAL A 211 20.07 34.46 -4.24
C VAL A 211 18.84 35.34 -4.48
N GLY A 212 17.68 34.87 -4.01
CA GLY A 212 16.40 35.57 -4.13
C GLY A 212 15.69 35.40 -5.47
N ALA A 213 16.22 34.56 -6.38
CA ALA A 213 15.54 34.26 -7.63
C ALA A 213 14.24 33.50 -7.39
N ASP A 214 13.26 33.69 -8.25
CA ASP A 214 12.08 32.83 -8.31
C ASP A 214 12.51 31.45 -8.83
N PHE A 215 12.01 30.41 -8.19
CA PHE A 215 12.33 29.04 -8.54
C PHE A 215 11.06 28.14 -8.58
N ASP A 216 10.70 27.74 -9.80
CA ASP A 216 9.68 26.72 -10.03
C ASP A 216 10.36 25.44 -10.59
N PRO A 217 10.35 24.34 -9.84
CA PRO A 217 10.99 23.10 -10.31
C PRO A 217 10.35 22.52 -11.57
N LEU A 218 9.06 22.76 -11.83
CA LEU A 218 8.38 22.14 -12.96
C LEU A 218 8.82 22.67 -14.33
N VAL A 219 9.37 23.90 -14.39
CA VAL A 219 9.86 24.47 -15.67
C VAL A 219 11.09 23.75 -16.23
N TYR A 220 11.75 22.93 -15.43
CA TYR A 220 12.92 22.14 -15.83
C TYR A 220 12.57 20.73 -16.31
N VAL A 221 11.30 20.34 -16.28
CA VAL A 221 10.85 19.06 -16.82
C VAL A 221 10.66 19.20 -18.34
N GLU A 222 11.45 18.48 -19.12
CA GLU A 222 11.34 18.45 -20.58
C GLU A 222 10.23 17.51 -21.03
N GLU A 223 10.25 16.29 -20.52
CA GLU A 223 9.24 15.28 -20.82
C GLU A 223 8.94 14.45 -19.56
N ALA A 224 7.66 14.23 -19.32
CA ALA A 224 7.16 13.24 -18.36
C ALA A 224 5.97 12.54 -19.00
N ARG A 225 6.20 11.32 -19.54
CA ARG A 225 5.22 10.62 -20.36
C ARG A 225 5.17 9.12 -20.05
N ASP A 226 3.98 8.66 -19.75
CA ASP A 226 3.62 7.27 -19.63
C ASP A 226 3.13 6.76 -21.01
N PRO A 227 3.67 5.67 -21.54
CA PRO A 227 3.26 5.12 -22.83
C PRO A 227 1.77 4.78 -22.91
N LEU A 228 1.13 4.45 -21.77
CA LEU A 228 -0.29 4.06 -21.71
C LEU A 228 -1.22 5.25 -21.52
N SER A 229 -0.82 6.28 -20.75
CA SER A 229 -1.70 7.38 -20.36
C SER A 229 -1.30 8.75 -20.88
N GLY A 230 -0.17 8.86 -21.58
CA GLY A 230 0.34 10.14 -22.09
C GLY A 230 1.07 10.96 -21.03
N SER A 231 0.89 12.29 -21.01
CA SER A 231 1.58 13.16 -20.05
C SER A 231 1.24 12.79 -18.61
N VAL A 232 2.29 12.78 -17.75
CA VAL A 232 2.17 12.51 -16.31
C VAL A 232 2.69 13.69 -15.48
N ILE A 233 2.90 14.85 -16.08
CA ILE A 233 3.42 16.06 -15.40
C ILE A 233 2.57 16.41 -14.18
N ASP A 234 1.25 16.34 -14.28
CA ASP A 234 0.32 16.64 -13.18
C ASP A 234 0.40 15.64 -12.02
N ARG A 235 1.07 14.52 -12.22
CA ARG A 235 1.22 13.43 -11.24
C ARG A 235 2.65 13.27 -10.74
N LEU A 236 3.56 14.15 -11.17
CA LEU A 236 4.95 14.14 -10.70
C LEU A 236 5.02 14.39 -9.20
N GLN A 237 5.76 13.55 -8.50
CA GLN A 237 6.18 13.83 -7.14
C GLN A 237 7.50 14.61 -7.21
N VAL A 238 7.51 15.80 -6.63
CA VAL A 238 8.69 16.68 -6.60
C VAL A 238 9.09 16.88 -5.14
N SER A 239 10.33 16.47 -4.82
CA SER A 239 10.95 16.71 -3.52
C SER A 239 12.11 17.68 -3.72
N SER A 240 12.00 18.88 -3.13
CA SER A 240 13.00 19.94 -3.28
C SER A 240 13.63 20.29 -1.95
N SER A 241 14.96 20.39 -1.92
CA SER A 241 15.72 20.95 -0.79
C SER A 241 16.12 22.41 -1.02
N VAL A 242 15.76 23.02 -2.16
CA VAL A 242 16.20 24.34 -2.59
C VAL A 242 15.76 25.43 -1.62
N ASN A 243 16.73 26.19 -1.13
CA ASN A 243 16.52 27.43 -0.39
C ASN A 243 17.15 28.59 -1.16
N VAL A 244 16.33 29.31 -1.90
CA VAL A 244 16.78 30.42 -2.73
C VAL A 244 17.35 31.61 -1.95
N SER A 245 17.13 31.68 -0.63
CA SER A 245 17.64 32.77 0.22
C SER A 245 19.06 32.53 0.75
N VAL A 246 19.62 31.34 0.55
CA VAL A 246 20.91 30.93 1.10
C VAL A 246 21.81 30.41 -0.02
N PRO A 247 23.00 30.98 -0.25
CA PRO A 247 23.97 30.41 -1.19
C PRO A 247 24.33 28.99 -0.80
N GLY A 248 24.36 28.08 -1.79
CA GLY A 248 24.68 26.67 -1.52
C GLY A 248 24.34 25.76 -2.70
N ARG A 249 24.57 24.47 -2.50
CA ARG A 249 24.18 23.43 -3.46
C ARG A 249 22.98 22.68 -2.92
N TYR A 250 22.00 22.51 -3.77
CA TYR A 250 20.71 21.89 -3.47
C TYR A 250 20.34 20.86 -4.53
N SER A 251 19.31 20.09 -4.28
CA SER A 251 18.78 19.14 -5.26
C SER A 251 17.26 19.16 -5.27
N VAL A 252 16.73 18.87 -6.44
CA VAL A 252 15.31 18.54 -6.64
C VAL A 252 15.27 17.14 -7.21
N VAL A 253 14.47 16.27 -6.58
CA VAL A 253 14.22 14.91 -7.05
C VAL A 253 12.80 14.85 -7.61
N TYR A 254 12.69 14.45 -8.86
CA TYR A 254 11.43 14.20 -9.55
C TYR A 254 11.20 12.71 -9.62
N THR A 255 10.00 12.27 -9.30
CA THR A 255 9.61 10.87 -9.42
C THR A 255 8.30 10.76 -10.19
N ALA A 256 8.31 10.01 -11.28
CA ALA A 256 7.14 9.65 -12.05
C ALA A 256 6.77 8.18 -11.79
N VAL A 257 5.47 7.89 -11.82
CA VAL A 257 4.93 6.53 -11.73
C VAL A 257 3.96 6.33 -12.88
N SER A 258 4.03 5.18 -13.57
CA SER A 258 3.08 4.82 -14.64
C SER A 258 1.65 4.68 -14.09
N LEU A 259 0.66 4.75 -14.98
CA LEU A 259 -0.75 4.64 -14.58
C LEU A 259 -1.07 3.30 -13.91
N ASP A 260 -0.47 2.23 -14.41
CA ASP A 260 -0.62 0.87 -13.87
C ASP A 260 0.23 0.62 -12.60
N GLY A 261 1.09 1.59 -12.22
CA GLY A 261 1.96 1.49 -11.06
C GLY A 261 3.15 0.53 -11.22
N THR A 262 3.35 -0.06 -12.41
CA THR A 262 4.41 -1.05 -12.64
C THR A 262 5.77 -0.43 -12.93
N GLN A 263 5.81 0.84 -13.36
CA GLN A 263 7.05 1.53 -13.72
C GLN A 263 7.27 2.77 -12.86
N THR A 264 8.53 3.04 -12.56
CA THR A 264 8.98 4.28 -11.93
C THR A 264 10.15 4.86 -12.71
N ALA A 265 10.18 6.19 -12.82
CA ALA A 265 11.30 6.93 -13.35
C ALA A 265 11.67 8.06 -12.38
N GLU A 266 12.97 8.31 -12.24
CA GLU A 266 13.49 9.39 -11.40
C GLU A 266 14.46 10.25 -12.20
N ALA A 267 14.43 11.56 -11.94
CA ALA A 267 15.40 12.52 -12.41
C ALA A 267 15.81 13.46 -11.26
N VAL A 268 17.05 13.94 -11.30
CA VAL A 268 17.59 14.83 -10.27
C VAL A 268 18.13 16.09 -10.93
N LEU A 269 17.65 17.24 -10.47
CA LEU A 269 18.18 18.55 -10.82
C LEU A 269 19.10 19.05 -9.70
N SER A 270 20.35 19.30 -10.02
CA SER A 270 21.30 19.97 -9.13
C SER A 270 21.14 21.50 -9.25
N VAL A 271 20.91 22.18 -8.14
CA VAL A 271 20.72 23.63 -8.11
C VAL A 271 21.83 24.29 -7.29
N THR A 272 22.57 25.17 -7.89
CA THR A 272 23.56 26.04 -7.19
C THR A 272 22.95 27.42 -7.00
N VAL A 273 22.71 27.82 -5.76
CA VAL A 273 22.32 29.19 -5.42
C VAL A 273 23.61 30.01 -5.21
N THR A 274 23.84 30.98 -6.09
CA THR A 274 25.05 31.83 -6.03
C THR A 274 24.81 33.07 -5.19
N GLY A 275 25.81 33.49 -4.41
CA GLY A 275 25.76 34.78 -3.69
C GLY A 275 25.69 35.93 -4.70
N GLY A 276 24.82 36.89 -4.45
CA GLY A 276 24.86 38.14 -5.22
C GLY A 276 26.18 38.86 -4.95
N ASP A 277 26.88 39.24 -6.01
CA ASP A 277 28.00 40.19 -5.89
C ASP A 277 27.47 41.48 -5.27
N LYS A 278 28.08 41.87 -4.14
CA LYS A 278 27.81 43.14 -3.49
C LYS A 278 28.51 44.24 -4.25
#